data_639a87565fd4d03a067d8a05dc61d58c
#
_entry.id   639a87565fd4d03a067d8a05dc61d58c
#
_cell.length_a   1.000
_cell.length_b   1.000
_cell.length_c   1.000
_cell.angle_alpha   90.00
_cell.angle_beta   90.00
_cell.angle_gamma   90.00
#
_symmetry.space_group_name_H-M   'P 1'
#
loop_
_entity.id
_entity.type
_entity.pdbx_description
1 polymer ?
#
loop_
_entity_poly.entity_id
_entity_poly.type
_entity_poly.pdbx_seq_one_letter_code
_entity_poly.pdbx_strand_id
1 'polypeptide(L)'
;YEEQRKQYEERLNEEKRRREEDKREAEEKHRVSEEPYFVFKNSKVVSNSNSEQTILRMEFLNKGRGAAYCIIPDLECIAKRMDMSEFTISRYEAVQDPIAMVGEAFVMVMSYDKDEKNFFRMTPTIKFEDDSGRKYKQTFEIDISDRLGNGIIINYAQPELCEE
;
A
#
# COMPACT_ATOMS: atom_id res chain seq x y z
N TYR A 1 -3.11 -22.56 54.46
CA TYR A 1 -4.24 -21.83 53.84
C TYR A 1 -3.75 -20.68 52.93
N GLU A 2 -2.82 -19.85 53.38
CA GLU A 2 -2.28 -18.71 52.57
C GLU A 2 -1.49 -19.18 51.33
N GLU A 3 -0.68 -20.21 51.49
CA GLU A 3 0.13 -20.77 50.39
C GLU A 3 -0.72 -21.42 49.30
N GLN A 4 -1.81 -22.13 49.69
CA GLN A 4 -2.78 -22.70 48.73
C GLN A 4 -3.54 -21.62 48.00
N ARG A 5 -3.87 -20.52 48.65
CA ARG A 5 -4.55 -19.38 48.03
C ARG A 5 -3.65 -18.68 47.04
N LYS A 6 -2.37 -18.49 47.37
CA LYS A 6 -1.39 -17.90 46.50
C LYS A 6 -1.16 -18.74 45.25
N GLN A 7 -1.01 -20.05 45.40
CA GLN A 7 -0.89 -20.99 44.28
C GLN A 7 -2.13 -20.98 43.37
N TYR A 8 -3.29 -20.85 43.93
CA TYR A 8 -4.54 -20.76 43.16
C TYR A 8 -4.61 -19.45 42.36
N GLU A 9 -4.26 -18.32 42.96
CA GLU A 9 -4.19 -17.01 42.30
C GLU A 9 -3.17 -17.01 41.16
N GLU A 10 -2.01 -17.60 41.39
CA GLU A 10 -0.96 -17.75 40.33
C GLU A 10 -1.44 -18.57 39.13
N ARG A 11 -2.11 -19.70 39.38
CA ARG A 11 -2.71 -20.52 38.29
C ARG A 11 -3.79 -19.76 37.53
N LEU A 12 -4.63 -19.01 38.22
CA LEU A 12 -5.70 -18.24 37.58
C LEU A 12 -5.13 -17.13 36.69
N ASN A 13 -4.08 -16.47 37.15
CA ASN A 13 -3.39 -15.44 36.37
C ASN A 13 -2.66 -16.02 35.15
N GLU A 14 -2.04 -17.17 35.29
CA GLU A 14 -1.39 -17.87 34.19
C GLU A 14 -2.40 -18.32 33.13
N GLU A 15 -3.56 -18.85 33.56
CA GLU A 15 -4.63 -19.24 32.65
C GLU A 15 -5.22 -18.03 31.90
N LYS A 16 -5.42 -16.90 32.58
CA LYS A 16 -5.85 -15.65 31.92
C LYS A 16 -4.84 -15.19 30.86
N ARG A 17 -3.56 -15.19 31.20
CA ARG A 17 -2.50 -14.80 30.27
C ARG A 17 -2.48 -15.70 29.02
N ARG A 18 -2.60 -17.02 29.19
CA ARG A 18 -2.67 -17.96 28.08
C ARG A 18 -3.90 -17.69 27.18
N ARG A 19 -5.06 -17.46 27.77
CA ARG A 19 -6.27 -17.14 26.99
C ARG A 19 -6.14 -15.85 26.20
N GLU A 20 -5.47 -14.84 26.75
CA GLU A 20 -5.19 -13.59 26.06
C GLU A 20 -4.17 -13.78 24.92
N GLU A 21 -3.15 -14.59 25.13
CA GLU A 21 -2.16 -14.96 24.10
C GLU A 21 -2.84 -15.72 22.95
N ASP A 22 -3.62 -16.75 23.24
CA ASP A 22 -4.36 -17.55 22.25
C ASP A 22 -5.33 -16.67 21.44
N LYS A 23 -6.00 -15.73 22.11
CA LYS A 23 -6.91 -14.80 21.44
C LYS A 23 -6.15 -13.87 20.48
N ARG A 24 -5.02 -13.31 20.91
CA ARG A 24 -4.17 -12.46 20.08
C ARG A 24 -3.64 -13.22 18.86
N GLU A 25 -3.18 -14.46 19.05
CA GLU A 25 -2.73 -15.29 17.93
C GLU A 25 -3.86 -15.60 16.94
N ALA A 26 -5.07 -15.88 17.42
CA ALA A 26 -6.22 -16.12 16.57
C ALA A 26 -6.61 -14.86 15.76
N GLU A 27 -6.63 -13.69 16.41
CA GLU A 27 -6.89 -12.41 15.77
C GLU A 27 -5.83 -12.08 14.71
N GLU A 28 -4.56 -12.33 14.99
CA GLU A 28 -3.47 -12.10 14.03
C GLU A 28 -3.55 -13.05 12.84
N LYS A 29 -3.82 -14.34 13.06
CA LYS A 29 -4.04 -15.31 11.97
C LYS A 29 -5.22 -14.92 11.09
N HIS A 30 -6.31 -14.44 11.70
CA HIS A 30 -7.47 -13.94 10.97
C HIS A 30 -7.12 -12.71 10.14
N ARG A 31 -6.41 -11.73 10.73
CA ARG A 31 -5.93 -10.54 10.03
C ARG A 31 -5.12 -10.91 8.78
N VAL A 32 -4.10 -11.74 8.92
CA VAL A 32 -3.23 -12.16 7.81
C VAL A 32 -4.00 -12.94 6.74
N SER A 33 -5.07 -13.65 7.12
CA SER A 33 -5.89 -14.41 6.18
C SER A 33 -6.79 -13.54 5.30
N GLU A 34 -7.04 -12.29 5.68
CA GLU A 34 -7.92 -11.34 4.97
C GLU A 34 -7.18 -10.11 4.45
N GLU A 35 -5.89 -10.02 4.69
CA GLU A 35 -5.09 -8.85 4.33
C GLU A 35 -5.05 -8.61 2.83
N PRO A 36 -5.49 -7.43 2.35
CA PRO A 36 -5.28 -7.00 0.98
C PRO A 36 -3.78 -6.77 0.74
N TYR A 37 -3.34 -7.01 -0.48
CA TYR A 37 -1.95 -6.87 -0.86
C TYR A 37 -1.84 -6.49 -2.32
N PHE A 38 -1.16 -5.39 -2.62
CA PHE A 38 -1.01 -4.90 -3.98
C PHE A 38 0.32 -5.29 -4.59
N VAL A 39 0.27 -5.61 -5.88
CA VAL A 39 1.44 -5.82 -6.73
C VAL A 39 1.37 -4.83 -7.88
N PHE A 40 2.46 -4.11 -8.12
CA PHE A 40 2.57 -3.27 -9.31
C PHE A 40 2.50 -4.13 -10.58
N LYS A 41 1.59 -3.78 -11.47
CA LYS A 41 1.35 -4.53 -12.70
C LYS A 41 2.05 -3.92 -13.89
N ASN A 42 1.79 -2.64 -14.14
CA ASN A 42 2.40 -1.90 -15.23
C ASN A 42 2.18 -0.38 -15.05
N SER A 43 2.88 0.38 -15.87
CA SER A 43 2.61 1.79 -16.09
C SER A 43 2.76 2.16 -17.56
N LYS A 44 2.14 3.25 -17.95
CA LYS A 44 2.28 3.83 -19.29
C LYS A 44 1.99 5.32 -19.30
N VAL A 45 2.64 6.04 -20.21
CA VAL A 45 2.28 7.43 -20.50
C VAL A 45 0.99 7.46 -21.33
N VAL A 46 0.06 8.28 -20.87
CA VAL A 46 -1.23 8.57 -21.53
C VAL A 46 -1.27 10.08 -21.73
N SER A 47 -0.43 10.63 -22.60
CA SER A 47 -0.42 12.06 -22.88
C SER A 47 -1.20 12.40 -24.13
N ASN A 48 -1.93 13.50 -24.06
CA ASN A 48 -2.49 14.15 -25.24
C ASN A 48 -1.39 15.05 -25.85
N SER A 49 -1.20 14.98 -27.15
CA SER A 49 -0.18 15.75 -27.88
C SER A 49 -0.24 17.27 -27.65
N ASN A 50 -1.37 17.78 -27.20
CA ASN A 50 -1.63 19.21 -26.98
C ASN A 50 -1.48 19.62 -25.48
N SER A 51 -1.09 18.72 -24.59
CA SER A 51 -0.93 19.03 -23.17
C SER A 51 0.51 19.43 -22.87
N GLU A 52 0.69 20.44 -22.02
CA GLU A 52 2.00 20.79 -21.44
C GLU A 52 2.45 19.79 -20.39
N GLN A 53 1.55 18.90 -19.97
CA GLN A 53 1.83 17.91 -18.95
C GLN A 53 1.85 16.50 -19.56
N THR A 54 2.72 15.67 -19.00
CA THR A 54 2.74 14.23 -19.21
C THR A 54 1.86 13.56 -18.15
N ILE A 55 0.99 12.65 -18.59
CA ILE A 55 0.14 11.87 -17.70
C ILE A 55 0.68 10.43 -17.67
N LEU A 56 1.02 9.97 -16.48
CA LEU A 56 1.43 8.59 -16.21
C LEU A 56 0.30 7.85 -15.51
N ARG A 57 -0.13 6.74 -16.10
CA ARG A 57 -1.11 5.81 -15.52
C ARG A 57 -0.37 4.60 -14.98
N MET A 58 -0.66 4.22 -13.74
CA MET A 58 -0.10 3.06 -13.07
C MET A 58 -1.21 2.12 -12.62
N GLU A 59 -0.99 0.83 -12.77
CA GLU A 59 -1.92 -0.23 -12.36
C GLU A 59 -1.31 -1.08 -11.25
N PHE A 60 -2.07 -1.25 -10.17
CA PHE A 60 -1.73 -2.08 -9.03
C PHE A 60 -2.80 -3.16 -8.86
N LEU A 61 -2.40 -4.41 -8.91
CA LEU A 61 -3.30 -5.56 -8.82
C LEU A 61 -3.41 -6.04 -7.37
N ASN A 62 -4.63 -6.15 -6.84
CA ASN A 62 -4.84 -6.77 -5.54
C ASN A 62 -4.62 -8.30 -5.66
N LYS A 63 -3.52 -8.76 -5.12
CA LYS A 63 -3.13 -10.17 -5.01
C LYS A 63 -3.32 -10.72 -3.60
N GLY A 64 -3.84 -9.90 -2.69
CA GLY A 64 -4.16 -10.30 -1.32
C GLY A 64 -5.28 -11.32 -1.24
N ARG A 65 -5.67 -11.63 -0.03
CA ARG A 65 -6.74 -12.58 0.27
C ARG A 65 -8.08 -11.92 0.53
N GLY A 66 -8.08 -10.61 0.81
CA GLY A 66 -9.26 -9.80 1.04
C GLY A 66 -9.40 -8.66 0.03
N ALA A 67 -10.58 -8.07 0.00
CA ALA A 67 -10.83 -6.86 -0.75
C ALA A 67 -10.17 -5.65 -0.07
N ALA A 68 -9.75 -4.68 -0.86
CA ALA A 68 -9.26 -3.39 -0.39
C ALA A 68 -10.33 -2.31 -0.64
N TYR A 69 -10.63 -1.54 0.39
CA TYR A 69 -11.61 -0.46 0.36
C TYR A 69 -10.96 0.88 0.65
N CYS A 70 -11.65 1.97 0.35
CA CYS A 70 -11.19 3.34 0.63
C CYS A 70 -9.76 3.58 0.14
N ILE A 71 -9.44 3.07 -1.05
CA ILE A 71 -8.08 3.13 -1.58
C ILE A 71 -7.74 4.58 -1.93
N ILE A 72 -6.72 5.12 -1.30
CA ILE A 72 -6.27 6.50 -1.46
C ILE A 72 -4.77 6.52 -1.74
N PRO A 73 -4.32 7.15 -2.85
CA PRO A 73 -2.91 7.42 -3.04
C PRO A 73 -2.42 8.43 -1.99
N ASP A 74 -1.24 8.20 -1.44
CA ASP A 74 -0.61 9.17 -0.55
C ASP A 74 0.06 10.27 -1.38
N LEU A 75 -0.26 11.51 -1.06
CA LEU A 75 0.25 12.70 -1.74
C LEU A 75 1.73 13.00 -1.44
N GLU A 76 2.33 12.28 -0.50
CA GLU A 76 3.76 12.40 -0.18
C GLU A 76 4.67 11.58 -1.13
N CYS A 77 4.17 11.21 -2.31
CA CYS A 77 4.97 10.51 -3.30
C CYS A 77 6.18 11.35 -3.71
N ILE A 78 7.36 10.82 -3.45
CA ILE A 78 8.62 11.44 -3.87
C ILE A 78 9.00 10.90 -5.23
N ALA A 79 9.24 11.81 -6.19
CA ALA A 79 9.80 11.46 -7.49
C ALA A 79 11.20 12.10 -7.63
N LYS A 80 12.17 11.29 -8.04
CA LYS A 80 13.57 11.70 -8.19
C LYS A 80 14.07 11.39 -9.59
N ARG A 81 14.80 12.35 -10.18
CA ARG A 81 15.53 12.14 -11.43
C ARG A 81 16.72 11.19 -11.21
N MET A 82 17.32 10.77 -12.28
CA MET A 82 18.52 9.92 -12.22
C MET A 82 19.71 10.60 -11.51
N ASP A 83 19.78 11.92 -11.49
CA ASP A 83 20.78 12.70 -10.75
C ASP A 83 20.40 12.92 -9.26
N MET A 84 19.36 12.24 -8.78
CA MET A 84 18.81 12.33 -7.42
C MET A 84 18.11 13.66 -7.08
N SER A 85 17.99 14.59 -8.02
CA SER A 85 17.17 15.79 -7.82
C SER A 85 15.69 15.44 -7.81
N GLU A 86 14.93 16.10 -6.93
CA GLU A 86 13.49 15.91 -6.84
C GLU A 86 12.77 16.76 -7.90
N PHE A 87 11.60 16.28 -8.34
CA PHE A 87 10.71 17.07 -9.18
C PHE A 87 9.26 16.98 -8.70
N THR A 88 8.47 17.98 -9.08
CA THR A 88 7.11 18.12 -8.61
C THR A 88 6.16 17.27 -9.44
N ILE A 89 5.34 16.49 -8.75
CA ILE A 89 4.16 15.85 -9.32
C ILE A 89 3.01 16.85 -9.23
N SER A 90 2.47 17.23 -10.37
CA SER A 90 1.44 18.25 -10.45
C SER A 90 0.07 17.76 -10.02
N ARG A 91 -0.20 16.48 -10.25
CA ARG A 91 -1.46 15.83 -9.89
C ARG A 91 -1.25 14.36 -9.58
N TYR A 92 -1.93 13.90 -8.55
CA TYR A 92 -1.86 12.53 -8.10
C TYR A 92 -3.26 12.11 -7.64
N GLU A 93 -3.91 11.19 -8.32
CA GLU A 93 -5.28 10.78 -8.00
C GLU A 93 -5.56 9.31 -8.36
N ALA A 94 -6.57 8.74 -7.72
CA ALA A 94 -7.18 7.49 -8.14
C ALA A 94 -8.24 7.76 -9.22
N VAL A 95 -8.26 6.95 -10.27
CA VAL A 95 -9.15 7.14 -11.43
C VAL A 95 -10.42 6.32 -11.32
N GLN A 96 -10.47 5.34 -10.43
CA GLN A 96 -11.57 4.40 -10.29
C GLN A 96 -12.17 4.43 -8.89
N ASP A 97 -13.28 3.70 -8.71
CA ASP A 97 -13.84 3.45 -7.40
C ASP A 97 -12.75 3.02 -6.42
N PRO A 98 -12.75 3.55 -5.20
CA PRO A 98 -11.71 3.30 -4.22
C PRO A 98 -11.84 1.88 -3.60
N ILE A 99 -12.16 0.90 -4.43
CA ILE A 99 -12.34 -0.51 -4.06
C ILE A 99 -11.61 -1.38 -5.08
N ALA A 100 -10.90 -2.39 -4.60
CA ALA A 100 -10.31 -3.43 -5.43
C ALA A 100 -10.55 -4.80 -4.81
N MET A 101 -11.37 -5.61 -5.44
CA MET A 101 -11.57 -7.02 -5.08
C MET A 101 -10.29 -7.81 -5.37
N VAL A 102 -10.18 -9.00 -4.81
CA VAL A 102 -9.07 -9.91 -5.12
C VAL A 102 -9.01 -10.18 -6.63
N GLY A 103 -7.87 -9.93 -7.23
CA GLY A 103 -7.67 -10.08 -8.68
C GLY A 103 -8.02 -8.84 -9.51
N GLU A 104 -8.59 -7.80 -8.91
CA GLU A 104 -8.86 -6.52 -9.60
C GLU A 104 -7.70 -5.55 -9.50
N ALA A 105 -7.60 -4.66 -10.48
CA ALA A 105 -6.57 -3.64 -10.52
C ALA A 105 -7.12 -2.29 -10.02
N PHE A 106 -6.34 -1.65 -9.17
CA PHE A 106 -6.49 -0.25 -8.81
C PHE A 106 -5.61 0.61 -9.72
N VAL A 107 -6.14 1.72 -10.19
CA VAL A 107 -5.44 2.61 -11.12
C VAL A 107 -5.17 3.96 -10.47
N MET A 108 -3.91 4.35 -10.48
CA MET A 108 -3.46 5.69 -10.12
C MET A 108 -3.01 6.45 -11.35
N VAL A 109 -3.25 7.75 -11.33
CA VAL A 109 -2.79 8.68 -12.36
C VAL A 109 -2.03 9.81 -11.70
N MET A 110 -0.88 10.11 -12.26
CA MET A 110 -0.11 11.30 -11.90
C MET A 110 0.20 12.12 -13.14
N SER A 111 0.40 13.41 -12.96
CA SER A 111 0.86 14.29 -14.02
C SER A 111 2.10 15.07 -13.58
N TYR A 112 2.99 15.32 -14.53
CA TYR A 112 4.22 16.07 -14.36
C TYR A 112 4.54 16.87 -15.65
N ASP A 113 5.44 17.82 -15.56
CA ASP A 113 5.78 18.68 -16.69
C ASP A 113 6.39 17.88 -17.84
N LYS A 114 5.95 18.20 -19.06
CA LYS A 114 6.36 17.49 -20.30
C LYS A 114 7.87 17.56 -20.57
N ASP A 115 8.52 18.58 -20.06
CA ASP A 115 9.98 18.77 -20.22
C ASP A 115 10.80 17.82 -19.35
N GLU A 116 10.14 17.16 -18.36
CA GLU A 116 10.81 16.15 -17.56
C GLU A 116 11.07 14.90 -18.42
N LYS A 117 12.30 14.40 -18.33
CA LYS A 117 12.67 13.15 -18.98
C LYS A 117 11.96 12.00 -18.29
N ASN A 118 11.40 11.08 -19.07
CA ASN A 118 10.68 9.90 -18.57
C ASN A 118 11.62 8.83 -17.95
N PHE A 119 12.69 9.27 -17.29
CA PHE A 119 13.63 8.41 -16.57
C PHE A 119 13.75 8.93 -15.15
N PHE A 120 12.93 8.36 -14.27
CA PHE A 120 12.92 8.78 -12.87
C PHE A 120 12.48 7.64 -11.96
N ARG A 121 12.82 7.75 -10.69
CA ARG A 121 12.36 6.88 -9.62
C ARG A 121 11.26 7.55 -8.84
N MET A 122 10.24 6.78 -8.47
CA MET A 122 9.16 7.25 -7.62
C MET A 122 8.84 6.24 -6.51
N THR A 123 8.33 6.76 -5.41
CA THR A 123 7.93 5.97 -4.24
C THR A 123 6.45 6.20 -3.90
N PRO A 124 5.52 5.69 -4.73
CA PRO A 124 4.10 5.82 -4.43
C PRO A 124 3.72 4.99 -3.21
N THR A 125 2.89 5.56 -2.37
CA THR A 125 2.26 4.88 -1.25
C THR A 125 0.75 4.82 -1.46
N ILE A 126 0.16 3.66 -1.20
CA ILE A 126 -1.28 3.43 -1.26
C ILE A 126 -1.77 3.17 0.16
N LYS A 127 -2.80 3.90 0.59
CA LYS A 127 -3.55 3.66 1.83
C LYS A 127 -4.85 2.97 1.50
N PHE A 128 -5.28 2.01 2.29
CA PHE A 128 -6.52 1.26 2.08
C PHE A 128 -7.02 0.62 3.37
N GLU A 129 -8.26 0.14 3.34
CA GLU A 129 -8.90 -0.57 4.46
C GLU A 129 -9.24 -2.01 4.02
N ASP A 130 -9.27 -2.93 4.96
CA ASP A 130 -9.82 -4.27 4.74
C ASP A 130 -11.32 -4.35 5.10
N ASP A 131 -11.93 -5.53 4.95
CA ASP A 131 -13.33 -5.78 5.28
C ASP A 131 -13.69 -5.49 6.76
N SER A 132 -12.71 -5.52 7.65
CA SER A 132 -12.86 -5.23 9.07
C SER A 132 -12.64 -3.75 9.40
N GLY A 133 -12.36 -2.89 8.41
CA GLY A 133 -12.06 -1.47 8.58
C GLY A 133 -10.66 -1.19 9.12
N ARG A 134 -9.77 -2.18 9.13
CA ARG A 134 -8.37 -1.98 9.51
C ARG A 134 -7.64 -1.23 8.39
N LYS A 135 -6.87 -0.21 8.76
CA LYS A 135 -6.19 0.68 7.83
C LYS A 135 -4.76 0.20 7.57
N TYR A 136 -4.39 0.20 6.32
CA TYR A 136 -3.07 -0.22 5.86
C TYR A 136 -2.45 0.84 4.96
N LYS A 137 -1.13 0.82 4.89
CA LYS A 137 -0.33 1.50 3.87
C LYS A 137 0.64 0.52 3.23
N GLN A 138 0.88 0.69 1.94
CA GLN A 138 1.85 -0.09 1.19
C GLN A 138 2.64 0.83 0.27
N THR A 139 3.96 0.80 0.37
CA THR A 139 4.87 1.64 -0.41
C THR A 139 5.58 0.83 -1.47
N PHE A 140 5.75 1.41 -2.63
CA PHE A 140 6.43 0.84 -3.78
C PHE A 140 7.62 1.70 -4.16
N GLU A 141 8.63 1.12 -4.77
CA GLU A 141 9.73 1.81 -5.40
C GLU A 141 9.77 1.39 -6.88
N ILE A 142 9.53 2.34 -7.78
CA ILE A 142 9.31 2.09 -9.20
C ILE A 142 10.24 3.00 -10.01
N ASP A 143 11.04 2.40 -10.88
CA ASP A 143 11.80 3.13 -11.89
C ASP A 143 10.99 3.20 -13.19
N ILE A 144 10.75 4.40 -13.65
CA ILE A 144 10.19 4.64 -14.99
C ILE A 144 11.36 4.64 -15.97
N SER A 145 11.39 3.66 -16.86
CA SER A 145 12.59 3.29 -17.61
C SER A 145 12.65 3.84 -19.03
N ASP A 146 11.55 4.34 -19.57
CA ASP A 146 11.49 4.81 -20.95
C ASP A 146 10.47 5.93 -21.18
N ARG A 147 10.47 6.45 -22.43
CA ARG A 147 9.57 7.53 -22.83
C ARG A 147 8.09 7.12 -22.91
N LEU A 148 7.79 5.84 -22.89
CA LEU A 148 6.44 5.30 -22.90
C LEU A 148 5.87 5.19 -21.49
N GLY A 149 6.71 5.44 -20.47
CA GLY A 149 6.34 5.37 -19.07
C GLY A 149 6.25 3.95 -18.53
N ASN A 150 6.95 3.00 -19.14
CA ASN A 150 7.06 1.65 -18.61
C ASN A 150 7.82 1.66 -17.29
N GLY A 151 7.16 1.19 -16.22
CA GLY A 151 7.73 1.09 -14.90
C GLY A 151 8.32 -0.29 -14.64
N ILE A 152 9.44 -0.30 -13.94
CA ILE A 152 10.07 -1.49 -13.40
C ILE A 152 10.03 -1.38 -11.90
N ILE A 153 9.42 -2.38 -11.23
CA ILE A 153 9.44 -2.43 -9.78
C ILE A 153 10.85 -2.75 -9.29
N ILE A 154 11.36 -1.90 -8.40
CA ILE A 154 12.65 -2.11 -7.76
C ILE A 154 12.45 -2.77 -6.40
N ASN A 155 11.47 -2.28 -5.65
CA ASN A 155 11.15 -2.80 -4.34
C ASN A 155 9.68 -2.49 -4.00
N TYR A 156 9.12 -3.26 -3.08
CA TYR A 156 7.82 -2.98 -2.48
C TYR A 156 7.79 -3.50 -1.04
N ALA A 157 7.22 -2.70 -0.17
CA ALA A 157 6.97 -3.10 1.20
C ALA A 157 5.77 -4.05 1.29
N GLN A 158 5.72 -4.87 2.33
CA GLN A 158 4.48 -5.53 2.72
C GLN A 158 3.50 -4.47 3.25
N PRO A 159 2.18 -4.72 3.20
CA PRO A 159 1.22 -3.85 3.84
C PRO A 159 1.54 -3.69 5.33
N GLU A 160 1.56 -2.44 5.79
CA GLU A 160 1.78 -2.10 7.20
C GLU A 160 0.47 -1.58 7.78
N LEU A 161 0.09 -2.08 8.95
CA LEU A 161 -1.05 -1.55 9.69
C LEU A 161 -0.76 -0.10 10.09
N CYS A 162 -1.68 0.81 9.80
CA CYS A 162 -1.58 2.17 10.29
C CYS A 162 -2.02 2.19 11.76
N GLU A 163 -1.16 2.71 12.64
CA GLU A 163 -1.58 3.07 14.00
C GLU A 163 -2.53 4.26 13.91
N GLU A 164 -3.62 4.22 14.69
CA GLU A 164 -4.61 5.30 14.77
C GLU A 164 -4.06 6.57 15.41
#